data_7c922efd7a753bb30850fc0afad72932
#
_entry.id   7c922efd7a753bb30850fc0afad72932
#
_cell.length_a   1.000
_cell.length_b   1.000
_cell.length_c   1.000
_cell.angle_alpha   90.00
_cell.angle_beta   90.00
_cell.angle_gamma   90.00
#
_symmetry.space_group_name_H-M   'P 1'
#
loop_
_entity.id
_entity.type
_entity.pdbx_description
1 polymer ?
#
loop_
_entity_poly.entity_id
_entity_poly.type
_entity_poly.pdbx_seq_one_letter_code
_entity_poly.pdbx_strand_id
1 'polypeptide(L)'
;MNTTPPNPPNPSTGELTERIADAIAAAGGAIPFSRYMAMALYEPGLGYYERSPRTVGREGDFATSVSVGSLFGELLAYWIRGTIAAMPGLASGPVDLVETGAHDGRWAEDILAALESAQDVGPHRWRYRIVEPSARRRSWQRERLARFGDRVAWSDTMPDEVRGVIFSNELLDAFPVERWRWNATAKRWEEQGVAWRCGAFEWAALTTTAPPGWALPAALEAVLPDGFVRERSPAAVAWWDGASEALREGCLIAFDYGLEAEEFLTPARADGTLRAYRRHRVSGDPLSLPGEADLTAHVDFSAVAEAGLRRGLSTWHRESQSRFLIRILQAVQREPEQFPAWTPARVRAFQTLTHPEHFGRGFRVLVQGRTPPPS
;
A
#
# COMPACT_ATOMS: atom_id res chain seq x y z
N MET A 1 37.26 -10.65 -7.72
CA MET A 1 36.33 -9.68 -7.13
C MET A 1 36.39 -8.42 -7.98
N ASN A 2 35.44 -8.27 -8.93
CA ASN A 2 35.34 -7.08 -9.78
C ASN A 2 34.40 -6.12 -9.07
N THR A 3 34.94 -5.17 -8.33
CA THR A 3 34.20 -4.05 -7.80
C THR A 3 34.10 -2.97 -8.87
N THR A 4 33.03 -3.02 -9.66
CA THR A 4 32.68 -1.87 -10.51
C THR A 4 32.43 -0.66 -9.58
N PRO A 5 33.06 0.50 -9.79
CA PRO A 5 32.84 1.66 -8.95
C PRO A 5 31.35 2.07 -9.04
N PRO A 6 30.77 2.61 -7.95
CA PRO A 6 29.41 3.08 -7.96
C PRO A 6 29.27 4.18 -9.03
N ASN A 7 28.23 4.07 -9.86
CA ASN A 7 27.87 5.10 -10.82
C ASN A 7 27.70 6.43 -10.06
N PRO A 8 28.15 7.56 -10.61
CA PRO A 8 27.94 8.87 -9.99
C PRO A 8 26.44 9.10 -9.77
N PRO A 9 26.05 9.72 -8.66
CA PRO A 9 24.65 9.99 -8.37
C PRO A 9 24.05 10.82 -9.53
N ASN A 10 22.81 10.49 -9.89
CA ASN A 10 22.05 11.23 -10.88
C ASN A 10 21.93 12.71 -10.40
N PRO A 11 22.07 13.73 -11.28
CA PRO A 11 21.94 15.14 -10.88
C PRO A 11 20.70 15.47 -10.05
N SER A 12 19.58 14.81 -10.34
CA SER A 12 18.33 14.94 -9.55
C SER A 12 18.43 14.39 -8.11
N THR A 13 19.36 13.46 -7.83
CA THR A 13 19.60 12.95 -6.47
C THR A 13 20.34 14.00 -5.64
N GLY A 14 21.25 14.77 -6.24
CA GLY A 14 21.92 15.91 -5.59
C GLY A 14 20.92 16.98 -5.16
N GLU A 15 20.01 17.37 -6.07
CA GLU A 15 18.98 18.37 -5.77
C GLU A 15 18.04 17.93 -4.64
N LEU A 16 17.57 16.68 -4.64
CA LEU A 16 16.71 16.17 -3.56
C LEU A 16 17.47 16.11 -2.23
N THR A 17 18.73 15.70 -2.25
CA THR A 17 19.60 15.70 -1.06
C THR A 17 19.73 17.10 -0.46
N GLU A 18 19.96 18.12 -1.29
CA GLU A 18 20.03 19.52 -0.85
C GLU A 18 18.69 19.98 -0.25
N ARG A 19 17.55 19.72 -0.90
CA ARG A 19 16.23 20.08 -0.37
C ARG A 19 15.94 19.44 1.00
N ILE A 20 16.32 18.18 1.18
CA ILE A 20 16.14 17.49 2.46
C ILE A 20 17.09 18.10 3.51
N ALA A 21 18.35 18.39 3.16
CA ALA A 21 19.31 19.03 4.05
C ALA A 21 18.82 20.44 4.49
N ASP A 22 18.27 21.23 3.56
CA ASP A 22 17.67 22.54 3.86
C ASP A 22 16.46 22.40 4.80
N ALA A 23 15.61 21.41 4.59
CA ALA A 23 14.47 21.12 5.47
C ALA A 23 14.94 20.73 6.89
N ILE A 24 16.03 19.98 7.01
CA ILE A 24 16.66 19.63 8.28
C ILE A 24 17.23 20.86 8.96
N ALA A 25 17.95 21.72 8.23
CA ALA A 25 18.51 22.97 8.76
C ALA A 25 17.39 23.90 9.27
N ALA A 26 16.33 24.07 8.49
CA ALA A 26 15.18 24.89 8.86
C ALA A 26 14.42 24.36 10.09
N ALA A 27 14.48 23.04 10.33
CA ALA A 27 13.87 22.39 11.49
C ALA A 27 14.77 22.36 12.75
N GLY A 28 15.94 23.00 12.70
CA GLY A 28 16.86 23.05 13.84
C GLY A 28 17.80 21.84 13.96
N GLY A 29 18.06 21.13 12.87
CA GLY A 29 19.11 20.10 12.78
C GLY A 29 18.62 18.65 12.64
N ALA A 30 17.31 18.38 12.79
CA ALA A 30 16.72 17.07 12.49
C ALA A 30 15.24 17.20 12.11
N ILE A 31 14.76 16.26 11.28
CA ILE A 31 13.34 16.12 10.93
C ILE A 31 12.85 14.70 11.29
N PRO A 32 11.54 14.49 11.55
CA PRO A 32 10.99 13.16 11.71
C PRO A 32 11.29 12.27 10.49
N PHE A 33 11.50 10.96 10.71
CA PHE A 33 11.73 10.04 9.60
C PHE A 33 10.56 10.03 8.61
N SER A 34 9.32 10.18 9.10
CA SER A 34 8.14 10.29 8.24
C SER A 34 8.24 11.45 7.23
N ARG A 35 8.78 12.60 7.64
CA ARG A 35 9.02 13.72 6.71
C ARG A 35 10.12 13.41 5.70
N TYR A 36 11.22 12.79 6.15
CA TYR A 36 12.28 12.32 5.25
C TYR A 36 11.74 11.35 4.21
N MET A 37 10.99 10.32 4.64
CA MET A 37 10.38 9.32 3.76
C MET A 37 9.40 9.97 2.76
N ALA A 38 8.58 10.93 3.22
CA ALA A 38 7.68 11.68 2.34
C ALA A 38 8.44 12.41 1.22
N MET A 39 9.53 13.10 1.54
CA MET A 39 10.37 13.80 0.56
C MET A 39 11.08 12.81 -0.36
N ALA A 40 11.65 11.73 0.18
CA ALA A 40 12.35 10.72 -0.61
C ALA A 40 11.44 10.02 -1.62
N LEU A 41 10.17 9.78 -1.28
CA LEU A 41 9.24 9.06 -2.15
C LEU A 41 8.42 9.99 -3.06
N TYR A 42 7.98 11.15 -2.56
CA TYR A 42 6.90 11.94 -3.19
C TYR A 42 7.27 13.38 -3.53
N GLU A 43 8.53 13.83 -3.29
CA GLU A 43 8.92 15.20 -3.67
C GLU A 43 8.65 15.44 -5.16
N PRO A 44 7.89 16.48 -5.53
CA PRO A 44 7.50 16.71 -6.92
C PRO A 44 8.69 16.73 -7.88
N GLY A 45 8.66 15.87 -8.88
CA GLY A 45 9.68 15.72 -9.91
C GLY A 45 10.98 15.02 -9.46
N LEU A 46 11.23 14.84 -8.15
CA LEU A 46 12.48 14.32 -7.59
C LEU A 46 12.32 13.03 -6.81
N GLY A 47 11.17 12.83 -6.18
CA GLY A 47 10.88 11.64 -5.38
C GLY A 47 10.84 10.37 -6.21
N TYR A 48 11.06 9.24 -5.55
CA TYR A 48 11.13 7.92 -6.20
C TYR A 48 9.93 7.66 -7.12
N TYR A 49 8.72 7.89 -6.64
CA TYR A 49 7.50 7.65 -7.40
C TYR A 49 7.19 8.70 -8.47
N GLU A 50 7.92 9.80 -8.54
CA GLU A 50 7.77 10.84 -9.55
C GLU A 50 8.71 10.66 -10.77
N ARG A 51 9.64 9.70 -10.72
CA ARG A 51 10.71 9.58 -11.74
C ARG A 51 10.32 8.80 -12.97
N SER A 52 9.69 7.62 -12.81
CA SER A 52 9.48 6.72 -13.95
C SER A 52 8.27 5.80 -13.75
N PRO A 53 7.50 5.49 -14.83
CA PRO A 53 6.48 4.44 -14.80
C PRO A 53 7.06 3.04 -14.67
N ARG A 54 8.36 2.86 -14.85
CA ARG A 54 9.06 1.56 -14.82
C ARG A 54 9.65 1.20 -13.46
N THR A 55 9.22 1.88 -12.39
CA THR A 55 9.70 1.57 -11.03
C THR A 55 9.13 0.26 -10.50
N VAL A 56 7.99 -0.20 -11.00
CA VAL A 56 7.27 -1.39 -10.56
C VAL A 56 7.11 -2.39 -11.71
N GLY A 57 7.14 -3.69 -11.41
CA GLY A 57 6.96 -4.77 -12.36
C GLY A 57 8.24 -5.53 -12.71
N ARG A 58 8.16 -6.46 -13.69
CA ARG A 58 9.29 -7.35 -14.08
C ARG A 58 10.55 -6.60 -14.52
N GLU A 59 10.43 -5.40 -15.05
CA GLU A 59 11.52 -4.54 -15.45
C GLU A 59 11.80 -3.43 -14.42
N GLY A 60 11.04 -3.39 -13.32
CA GLY A 60 11.15 -2.41 -12.25
C GLY A 60 11.98 -2.89 -11.07
N ASP A 61 11.91 -2.16 -9.96
CA ASP A 61 12.71 -2.45 -8.77
C ASP A 61 12.15 -3.62 -7.94
N PHE A 62 10.86 -3.96 -8.09
CA PHE A 62 10.23 -5.12 -7.44
C PHE A 62 8.99 -5.63 -8.19
N ALA A 63 8.64 -6.90 -7.95
CA ALA A 63 7.45 -7.51 -8.50
C ALA A 63 6.25 -7.27 -7.56
N THR A 64 5.10 -6.92 -8.13
CA THR A 64 3.83 -6.75 -7.42
C THR A 64 2.84 -7.84 -7.82
N SER A 65 1.77 -8.03 -7.04
CA SER A 65 0.66 -8.92 -7.41
C SER A 65 0.09 -8.59 -8.80
N VAL A 66 0.03 -7.30 -9.15
CA VAL A 66 -0.44 -6.80 -10.46
C VAL A 66 0.52 -7.18 -11.59
N SER A 67 1.83 -7.29 -11.31
CA SER A 67 2.84 -7.64 -12.32
C SER A 67 2.83 -9.11 -12.77
N VAL A 68 2.12 -9.98 -12.03
CA VAL A 68 2.01 -11.42 -12.35
C VAL A 68 1.18 -11.66 -13.61
N GLY A 69 0.24 -10.74 -13.93
CA GLY A 69 -0.62 -10.81 -15.10
C GLY A 69 -2.05 -10.39 -14.78
N SER A 70 -2.96 -10.49 -15.74
CA SER A 70 -4.35 -10.02 -15.62
C SER A 70 -5.20 -10.79 -14.60
N LEU A 71 -4.77 -11.99 -14.20
CA LEU A 71 -5.56 -12.87 -13.34
C LEU A 71 -5.95 -12.22 -12.01
N PHE A 72 -5.06 -11.42 -11.42
CA PHE A 72 -5.35 -10.74 -10.14
C PHE A 72 -6.52 -9.75 -10.29
N GLY A 73 -6.52 -8.95 -11.35
CA GLY A 73 -7.63 -8.05 -11.68
C GLY A 73 -8.92 -8.79 -12.03
N GLU A 74 -8.83 -9.90 -12.79
CA GLU A 74 -9.96 -10.75 -13.15
C GLU A 74 -10.63 -11.36 -11.91
N LEU A 75 -9.84 -11.87 -10.95
CA LEU A 75 -10.35 -12.44 -9.71
C LEU A 75 -11.01 -11.36 -8.82
N LEU A 76 -10.41 -10.18 -8.73
CA LEU A 76 -11.00 -9.08 -7.98
C LEU A 76 -12.31 -8.60 -8.65
N ALA A 77 -12.35 -8.47 -9.96
CA ALA A 77 -13.57 -8.10 -10.71
C ALA A 77 -14.70 -9.10 -10.45
N TYR A 78 -14.40 -10.41 -10.48
CA TYR A 78 -15.36 -11.46 -10.15
C TYR A 78 -15.90 -11.31 -8.73
N TRP A 79 -15.01 -11.11 -7.74
CA TRP A 79 -15.39 -10.91 -6.35
C TRP A 79 -16.24 -9.65 -6.15
N ILE A 80 -15.86 -8.53 -6.78
CA ILE A 80 -16.62 -7.26 -6.73
C ILE A 80 -18.04 -7.48 -7.26
N ARG A 81 -18.19 -8.13 -8.43
CA ARG A 81 -19.51 -8.40 -9.01
C ARG A 81 -20.40 -9.18 -8.06
N GLY A 82 -19.92 -10.30 -7.51
CA GLY A 82 -20.65 -11.11 -6.54
C GLY A 82 -21.01 -10.33 -5.29
N THR A 83 -20.06 -9.57 -4.72
CA THR A 83 -20.27 -8.73 -3.55
C THR A 83 -21.34 -7.67 -3.78
N ILE A 84 -21.28 -6.95 -4.89
CA ILE A 84 -22.25 -5.90 -5.24
C ILE A 84 -23.64 -6.48 -5.53
N ALA A 85 -23.69 -7.63 -6.20
CA ALA A 85 -24.97 -8.33 -6.48
C ALA A 85 -25.68 -8.77 -5.19
N ALA A 86 -24.91 -9.11 -4.15
CA ALA A 86 -25.43 -9.49 -2.84
C ALA A 86 -25.88 -8.31 -1.97
N MET A 87 -25.67 -7.05 -2.42
CA MET A 87 -26.03 -5.84 -1.68
C MET A 87 -27.28 -5.17 -2.30
N PRO A 88 -28.46 -5.26 -1.66
CA PRO A 88 -29.71 -4.75 -2.26
C PRO A 88 -29.66 -3.28 -2.66
N GLY A 89 -29.01 -2.43 -1.87
CA GLY A 89 -28.87 -1.00 -2.15
C GLY A 89 -27.96 -0.69 -3.34
N LEU A 90 -27.08 -1.62 -3.73
CA LEU A 90 -26.21 -1.52 -4.90
C LEU A 90 -26.68 -2.39 -6.07
N ALA A 91 -27.76 -3.16 -5.90
CA ALA A 91 -28.26 -4.09 -6.93
C ALA A 91 -28.73 -3.36 -8.20
N SER A 92 -29.16 -2.13 -8.11
CA SER A 92 -29.59 -1.29 -9.24
C SER A 92 -28.85 0.06 -9.24
N GLY A 93 -28.58 0.60 -10.43
CA GLY A 93 -27.91 1.90 -10.61
C GLY A 93 -26.38 1.82 -10.72
N PRO A 94 -25.72 2.97 -10.84
CA PRO A 94 -24.28 3.03 -11.00
C PRO A 94 -23.56 2.69 -9.69
N VAL A 95 -22.44 1.99 -9.84
CA VAL A 95 -21.55 1.56 -8.75
C VAL A 95 -20.19 2.21 -8.92
N ASP A 96 -19.70 2.81 -7.85
CA ASP A 96 -18.37 3.42 -7.84
C ASP A 96 -17.29 2.37 -7.58
N LEU A 97 -16.27 2.36 -8.43
CA LEU A 97 -15.02 1.64 -8.24
C LEU A 97 -13.92 2.68 -8.06
N VAL A 98 -13.46 2.84 -6.84
CA VAL A 98 -12.47 3.87 -6.50
C VAL A 98 -11.15 3.20 -6.18
N GLU A 99 -10.17 3.33 -7.08
CA GLU A 99 -8.81 2.83 -6.89
C GLU A 99 -7.91 3.96 -6.41
N THR A 100 -7.11 3.71 -5.36
CA THR A 100 -6.05 4.63 -4.92
C THR A 100 -4.70 3.96 -5.09
N GLY A 101 -3.73 4.70 -5.65
CA GLY A 101 -2.39 4.16 -5.90
C GLY A 101 -2.31 3.27 -7.13
N ALA A 102 -3.03 3.62 -8.20
CA ALA A 102 -3.14 2.84 -9.44
C ALA A 102 -1.83 2.72 -10.25
N HIS A 103 -0.73 3.29 -9.78
CA HIS A 103 0.58 3.32 -10.42
C HIS A 103 0.50 3.69 -11.91
N ASP A 104 0.69 2.74 -12.85
CA ASP A 104 0.59 2.93 -14.29
C ASP A 104 -0.81 2.59 -14.87
N GLY A 105 -1.78 2.23 -14.03
CA GLY A 105 -3.16 1.89 -14.41
C GLY A 105 -3.38 0.46 -14.92
N ARG A 106 -2.39 -0.44 -14.78
CA ARG A 106 -2.52 -1.83 -15.25
C ARG A 106 -3.64 -2.58 -14.55
N TRP A 107 -3.73 -2.46 -13.22
CA TRP A 107 -4.77 -3.15 -12.46
C TRP A 107 -6.17 -2.65 -12.83
N ALA A 108 -6.32 -1.33 -12.99
CA ALA A 108 -7.54 -0.73 -13.52
C ALA A 108 -7.92 -1.31 -14.89
N GLU A 109 -6.93 -1.44 -15.80
CA GLU A 109 -7.15 -2.03 -17.12
C GLU A 109 -7.65 -3.47 -17.03
N ASP A 110 -7.03 -4.31 -16.21
CA ASP A 110 -7.38 -5.71 -16.03
C ASP A 110 -8.78 -5.87 -15.43
N ILE A 111 -9.11 -5.08 -14.40
CA ILE A 111 -10.44 -5.06 -13.76
C ILE A 111 -11.52 -4.62 -14.76
N LEU A 112 -11.30 -3.50 -15.44
CA LEU A 112 -12.28 -2.97 -16.40
C LEU A 112 -12.51 -3.94 -17.57
N ALA A 113 -11.46 -4.55 -18.09
CA ALA A 113 -11.58 -5.56 -19.16
C ALA A 113 -12.38 -6.78 -18.70
N ALA A 114 -12.18 -7.24 -17.47
CA ALA A 114 -12.94 -8.35 -16.89
C ALA A 114 -14.41 -7.99 -16.69
N LEU A 115 -14.70 -6.77 -16.22
CA LEU A 115 -16.08 -6.28 -16.06
C LEU A 115 -16.81 -6.08 -17.39
N GLU A 116 -16.10 -5.68 -18.46
CA GLU A 116 -16.68 -5.57 -19.81
C GLU A 116 -17.04 -6.94 -20.40
N SER A 117 -16.23 -7.96 -20.13
CA SER A 117 -16.46 -9.31 -20.66
C SER A 117 -17.59 -10.04 -19.95
N ALA A 118 -18.04 -9.56 -18.79
CA ALA A 118 -19.12 -10.14 -18.02
C ALA A 118 -20.48 -9.81 -18.65
N GLN A 119 -21.26 -10.84 -19.02
CA GLN A 119 -22.51 -10.68 -19.75
C GLN A 119 -23.70 -10.23 -18.91
N ASP A 120 -23.59 -10.31 -17.58
CA ASP A 120 -24.70 -10.12 -16.63
C ASP A 120 -24.88 -8.67 -16.16
N VAL A 121 -23.95 -7.78 -16.49
CA VAL A 121 -23.98 -6.38 -16.04
C VAL A 121 -23.70 -5.45 -17.22
N GLY A 122 -24.62 -4.53 -17.50
CA GLY A 122 -24.42 -3.52 -18.54
C GLY A 122 -23.18 -2.66 -18.29
N PRO A 123 -22.43 -2.31 -19.36
CA PRO A 123 -21.13 -1.61 -19.25
C PRO A 123 -21.21 -0.23 -18.56
N HIS A 124 -22.38 0.39 -18.55
CA HIS A 124 -22.59 1.71 -17.92
C HIS A 124 -22.84 1.67 -16.42
N ARG A 125 -22.86 0.49 -15.82
CA ARG A 125 -23.06 0.37 -14.36
C ARG A 125 -21.83 0.77 -13.57
N TRP A 126 -20.62 0.56 -14.09
CA TRP A 126 -19.36 0.78 -13.37
C TRP A 126 -18.79 2.16 -13.66
N ARG A 127 -18.65 2.99 -12.62
CA ARG A 127 -17.96 4.28 -12.66
C ARG A 127 -16.60 4.09 -12.00
N TYR A 128 -15.55 4.00 -12.82
CA TYR A 128 -14.19 3.83 -12.30
C TYR A 128 -13.56 5.18 -12.03
N ARG A 129 -13.03 5.37 -10.84
CA ARG A 129 -12.32 6.58 -10.45
C ARG A 129 -10.97 6.23 -9.87
N ILE A 130 -9.92 6.88 -10.37
CA ILE A 130 -8.58 6.77 -9.84
C ILE A 130 -8.29 8.00 -9.01
N VAL A 131 -7.94 7.80 -7.73
CA VAL A 131 -7.43 8.84 -6.85
C VAL A 131 -5.93 8.88 -7.01
N GLU A 132 -5.43 9.90 -7.71
CA GLU A 132 -4.02 10.06 -8.03
C GLU A 132 -3.63 11.54 -8.01
N PRO A 133 -2.91 12.03 -7.00
CA PRO A 133 -2.50 13.43 -6.92
C PRO A 133 -1.43 13.81 -7.94
N SER A 134 -0.58 12.87 -8.39
CA SER A 134 0.48 13.16 -9.36
C SER A 134 -0.08 13.36 -10.77
N ALA A 135 0.05 14.56 -11.31
CA ALA A 135 -0.32 14.87 -12.70
C ALA A 135 0.44 14.00 -13.70
N ARG A 136 1.69 13.65 -13.38
CA ARG A 136 2.54 12.80 -14.22
C ARG A 136 2.03 11.38 -14.29
N ARG A 137 1.66 10.79 -13.15
CA ARG A 137 1.07 9.44 -13.12
C ARG A 137 -0.30 9.41 -13.79
N ARG A 138 -1.13 10.43 -13.60
CA ARG A 138 -2.40 10.56 -14.33
C ARG A 138 -2.20 10.56 -15.84
N SER A 139 -1.10 11.09 -16.35
CA SER A 139 -0.79 11.04 -17.79
C SER A 139 -0.56 9.60 -18.26
N TRP A 140 0.21 8.80 -17.51
CA TRP A 140 0.45 7.38 -17.86
C TRP A 140 -0.84 6.56 -17.79
N GLN A 141 -1.63 6.78 -16.75
CA GLN A 141 -2.91 6.11 -16.56
C GLN A 141 -3.90 6.45 -17.68
N ARG A 142 -3.99 7.72 -18.10
CA ARG A 142 -4.85 8.15 -19.21
C ARG A 142 -4.45 7.51 -20.54
N GLU A 143 -3.17 7.40 -20.81
CA GLU A 143 -2.66 6.73 -22.02
C GLU A 143 -3.07 5.25 -22.03
N ARG A 144 -2.84 4.53 -20.94
CA ARG A 144 -3.19 3.11 -20.81
C ARG A 144 -4.69 2.86 -20.89
N LEU A 145 -5.47 3.69 -20.22
CA LEU A 145 -6.92 3.50 -20.06
C LEU A 145 -7.76 4.21 -21.12
N ALA A 146 -7.12 4.79 -22.14
CA ALA A 146 -7.80 5.59 -23.19
C ALA A 146 -8.97 4.86 -23.85
N ARG A 147 -8.88 3.54 -24.04
CA ARG A 147 -9.95 2.72 -24.66
C ARG A 147 -11.26 2.68 -23.85
N PHE A 148 -11.22 2.99 -22.57
CA PHE A 148 -12.38 2.97 -21.70
C PHE A 148 -13.17 4.29 -21.70
N GLY A 149 -12.60 5.36 -22.27
CA GLY A 149 -13.27 6.67 -22.44
C GLY A 149 -13.78 7.26 -21.12
N ASP A 150 -14.99 7.76 -21.13
CA ASP A 150 -15.62 8.48 -20.00
C ASP A 150 -15.97 7.59 -18.79
N ARG A 151 -15.76 6.28 -18.88
CA ARG A 151 -15.97 5.38 -17.75
C ARG A 151 -14.89 5.49 -16.68
N VAL A 152 -13.76 6.09 -17.01
CA VAL A 152 -12.65 6.31 -16.08
C VAL A 152 -12.48 7.80 -15.84
N ALA A 153 -12.55 8.19 -14.57
CA ALA A 153 -12.32 9.55 -14.12
C ALA A 153 -11.15 9.59 -13.13
N TRP A 154 -10.54 10.76 -12.98
CA TRP A 154 -9.43 11.01 -12.04
C TRP A 154 -9.79 12.13 -11.08
N SER A 155 -9.35 12.00 -9.84
CA SER A 155 -9.40 13.04 -8.81
C SER A 155 -8.08 13.09 -8.04
N ASP A 156 -7.76 14.26 -7.46
CA ASP A 156 -6.58 14.45 -6.62
C ASP A 156 -6.81 13.91 -5.20
N THR A 157 -8.08 13.83 -4.79
CA THR A 157 -8.51 13.43 -3.44
C THR A 157 -9.60 12.37 -3.50
N MET A 158 -9.80 11.70 -2.37
CA MET A 158 -10.95 10.80 -2.18
C MET A 158 -12.25 11.54 -2.46
N PRO A 159 -13.22 10.95 -3.19
CA PRO A 159 -14.56 11.51 -3.34
C PRO A 159 -15.27 11.65 -1.98
N ASP A 160 -16.12 12.66 -1.83
CA ASP A 160 -16.89 12.89 -0.60
C ASP A 160 -17.89 11.75 -0.30
N GLU A 161 -18.42 11.12 -1.35
CA GLU A 161 -19.36 10.02 -1.24
C GLU A 161 -19.05 8.92 -2.26
N VAL A 162 -19.03 7.68 -1.76
CA VAL A 162 -18.82 6.47 -2.56
C VAL A 162 -19.90 5.45 -2.25
N ARG A 163 -20.54 4.94 -3.30
CA ARG A 163 -21.46 3.79 -3.25
C ARG A 163 -20.90 2.68 -4.13
N GLY A 164 -20.18 1.74 -3.51
CA GLY A 164 -19.47 0.70 -4.23
C GLY A 164 -18.25 0.19 -3.50
N VAL A 165 -17.11 0.15 -4.18
CA VAL A 165 -15.87 -0.42 -3.63
C VAL A 165 -14.74 0.59 -3.73
N ILE A 166 -14.10 0.87 -2.59
CA ILE A 166 -12.83 1.60 -2.53
C ILE A 166 -11.72 0.57 -2.32
N PHE A 167 -10.66 0.63 -3.13
CA PHE A 167 -9.62 -0.39 -3.05
C PHE A 167 -8.22 0.13 -3.35
N SER A 168 -7.23 -0.58 -2.81
CA SER A 168 -5.82 -0.32 -3.04
C SER A 168 -5.00 -1.61 -3.04
N ASN A 169 -3.90 -1.59 -3.76
CA ASN A 169 -2.88 -2.64 -3.74
C ASN A 169 -1.50 -2.00 -3.56
N GLU A 170 -0.75 -2.42 -2.54
CA GLU A 170 0.60 -1.91 -2.25
C GLU A 170 0.61 -0.37 -2.22
N LEU A 171 -0.26 0.20 -1.39
CA LEU A 171 -0.39 1.63 -1.17
C LEU A 171 0.02 2.02 0.24
N LEU A 172 -0.45 1.23 1.24
CA LEU A 172 -0.34 1.60 2.65
C LEU A 172 1.08 1.40 3.17
N ASP A 173 1.84 0.46 2.62
CA ASP A 173 3.24 0.19 2.94
C ASP A 173 4.19 1.32 2.50
N ALA A 174 3.78 2.10 1.48
CA ALA A 174 4.51 3.25 0.96
C ALA A 174 4.14 4.57 1.66
N PHE A 175 3.13 4.59 2.54
CA PHE A 175 2.84 5.79 3.32
C PHE A 175 3.98 6.08 4.31
N PRO A 176 4.32 7.37 4.51
CA PRO A 176 5.37 7.77 5.45
C PRO A 176 5.15 7.21 6.85
N VAL A 177 6.19 6.63 7.44
CA VAL A 177 6.14 6.05 8.77
C VAL A 177 6.94 6.87 9.78
N GLU A 178 6.42 6.94 10.99
CA GLU A 178 7.19 7.29 12.17
C GLU A 178 7.99 6.07 12.58
N ARG A 179 9.23 6.27 13.02
CA ARG A 179 10.12 5.20 13.50
C ARG A 179 10.47 5.44 14.96
N TRP A 180 10.21 4.46 15.80
CA TRP A 180 10.36 4.57 17.25
C TRP A 180 11.32 3.51 17.76
N ARG A 181 12.26 3.91 18.63
CA ARG A 181 13.25 3.04 19.24
C ARG A 181 12.98 2.93 20.74
N TRP A 182 12.98 1.70 21.25
CA TRP A 182 12.83 1.44 22.67
C TRP A 182 14.12 1.78 23.42
N ASN A 183 14.02 2.60 24.46
CA ASN A 183 15.07 2.86 25.43
C ASN A 183 14.74 2.06 26.69
N ALA A 184 15.44 0.92 26.89
CA ALA A 184 15.16 0.00 27.99
C ALA A 184 15.54 0.60 29.36
N THR A 185 16.51 1.50 29.41
CA THR A 185 16.93 2.20 30.65
C THR A 185 15.89 3.23 31.08
N ALA A 186 15.42 4.05 30.12
CA ALA A 186 14.42 5.07 30.38
C ALA A 186 12.96 4.51 30.34
N LYS A 187 12.78 3.27 29.96
CA LYS A 187 11.48 2.58 29.77
C LYS A 187 10.50 3.39 28.94
N ARG A 188 10.95 3.89 27.79
CA ARG A 188 10.14 4.69 26.88
C ARG A 188 10.55 4.49 25.44
N TRP A 189 9.60 4.77 24.56
CA TRP A 189 9.87 4.91 23.12
C TRP A 189 10.44 6.30 22.83
N GLU A 190 11.46 6.34 21.98
CA GLU A 190 12.09 7.56 21.48
C GLU A 190 11.93 7.62 19.96
N GLU A 191 11.38 8.72 19.45
CA GLU A 191 11.20 8.88 18.00
C GLU A 191 12.56 9.07 17.33
N GLN A 192 12.76 8.37 16.21
CA GLN A 192 13.92 8.53 15.34
C GLN A 192 13.61 9.51 14.22
N GLY A 193 14.42 10.50 14.09
CA GLY A 193 14.47 11.43 12.97
C GLY A 193 15.72 11.25 12.14
N VAL A 194 15.91 12.18 11.20
CA VAL A 194 17.05 12.25 10.28
C VAL A 194 17.73 13.60 10.43
N ALA A 195 19.03 13.57 10.63
CA ALA A 195 19.91 14.73 10.63
C ALA A 195 20.83 14.72 9.41
N TRP A 196 21.37 15.90 9.04
CA TRP A 196 22.39 16.03 8.00
C TRP A 196 23.72 16.38 8.67
N ARG A 197 24.72 15.49 8.59
CA ARG A 197 26.03 15.70 9.21
C ARG A 197 27.15 15.22 8.30
N CYS A 198 28.20 16.01 8.21
CA CYS A 198 29.40 15.67 7.42
C CYS A 198 29.12 15.16 5.99
N GLY A 199 28.05 15.69 5.34
CA GLY A 199 27.71 15.29 3.98
C GLY A 199 26.90 13.99 3.86
N ALA A 200 26.32 13.49 4.96
CA ALA A 200 25.50 12.29 4.99
C ALA A 200 24.24 12.47 5.86
N PHE A 201 23.19 11.71 5.54
CA PHE A 201 22.03 11.57 6.42
C PHE A 201 22.32 10.55 7.51
N GLU A 202 21.97 10.87 8.72
CA GLU A 202 22.17 10.02 9.90
C GLU A 202 20.91 9.98 10.76
N TRP A 203 20.71 8.85 11.44
CA TRP A 203 19.64 8.73 12.44
C TRP A 203 19.90 9.67 13.63
N ALA A 204 18.86 10.36 14.07
CA ALA A 204 18.88 11.26 15.22
C ALA A 204 17.72 10.97 16.15
N ALA A 205 17.94 11.04 17.46
CA ALA A 205 16.84 11.00 18.42
C ALA A 205 16.10 12.34 18.43
N LEU A 206 14.77 12.29 18.44
CA LEU A 206 13.92 13.47 18.61
C LEU A 206 13.41 13.56 20.04
N THR A 207 13.04 14.76 20.45
CA THR A 207 12.47 15.02 21.80
C THR A 207 10.97 14.82 21.89
N THR A 208 10.41 14.05 20.95
CA THR A 208 8.96 13.80 20.83
C THR A 208 8.49 12.81 21.90
N THR A 209 7.28 13.02 22.40
CA THR A 209 6.64 12.08 23.32
C THR A 209 5.99 10.94 22.54
N ALA A 210 6.15 9.71 23.02
CA ALA A 210 5.53 8.54 22.41
C ALA A 210 4.00 8.68 22.31
N PRO A 211 3.40 8.16 21.23
CA PRO A 211 1.96 8.24 21.02
C PRO A 211 1.17 7.61 22.17
N PRO A 212 -0.03 8.12 22.48
CA PRO A 212 -0.94 7.46 23.39
C PRO A 212 -1.24 6.01 22.94
N GLY A 213 -1.36 5.10 23.91
CA GLY A 213 -1.65 3.69 23.64
C GLY A 213 -0.43 2.82 23.29
N TRP A 214 0.79 3.39 23.28
CA TRP A 214 2.03 2.64 23.07
C TRP A 214 2.70 2.18 24.36
N ALA A 215 2.03 2.35 25.50
CA ALA A 215 2.49 1.75 26.76
C ALA A 215 2.55 0.22 26.61
N LEU A 216 3.70 -0.37 26.92
CA LEU A 216 3.87 -1.80 26.90
C LEU A 216 3.32 -2.43 28.19
N PRO A 217 2.75 -3.66 28.13
CA PRO A 217 2.54 -4.44 29.34
C PRO A 217 3.87 -4.62 30.09
N ALA A 218 3.84 -4.57 31.42
CA ALA A 218 5.04 -4.67 32.25
C ALA A 218 5.91 -5.91 31.93
N ALA A 219 5.29 -7.03 31.56
CA ALA A 219 5.99 -8.25 31.14
C ALA A 219 6.81 -8.05 29.85
N LEU A 220 6.31 -7.26 28.90
CA LEU A 220 7.04 -6.91 27.67
C LEU A 220 8.12 -5.85 27.92
N GLU A 221 7.85 -4.86 28.76
CA GLU A 221 8.87 -3.88 29.16
C GLU A 221 10.11 -4.53 29.78
N ALA A 222 9.90 -5.63 30.52
CA ALA A 222 10.98 -6.35 31.20
C ALA A 222 11.89 -7.14 30.24
N VAL A 223 11.40 -7.52 29.05
CA VAL A 223 12.11 -8.43 28.12
C VAL A 223 12.44 -7.79 26.78
N LEU A 224 11.85 -6.62 26.45
CA LEU A 224 12.13 -5.94 25.20
C LEU A 224 13.56 -5.41 25.20
N PRO A 225 14.42 -5.81 24.25
CA PRO A 225 15.81 -5.40 24.24
C PRO A 225 15.95 -3.89 23.99
N ASP A 226 17.01 -3.29 24.55
CA ASP A 226 17.36 -1.91 24.22
C ASP A 226 17.59 -1.77 22.72
N GLY A 227 17.11 -0.67 22.17
CA GLY A 227 17.23 -0.42 20.73
C GLY A 227 16.20 -1.10 19.86
N PHE A 228 15.25 -1.87 20.40
CA PHE A 228 14.15 -2.44 19.62
C PHE A 228 13.39 -1.35 18.86
N VAL A 229 13.12 -1.59 17.59
CA VAL A 229 12.49 -0.60 16.69
C VAL A 229 11.09 -1.04 16.29
N ARG A 230 10.19 -0.06 16.22
CA ARG A 230 8.85 -0.23 15.68
C ARG A 230 8.47 0.96 14.82
N GLU A 231 7.91 0.69 13.66
CA GLU A 231 7.30 1.69 12.78
C GLU A 231 5.78 1.78 13.03
N ARG A 232 5.21 2.94 12.73
CA ARG A 232 3.77 3.16 12.58
C ARG A 232 3.52 4.17 11.46
N SER A 233 2.41 4.03 10.74
CA SER A 233 2.00 5.01 9.74
C SER A 233 0.68 5.69 10.14
N PRO A 234 0.72 6.88 10.76
CA PRO A 234 -0.48 7.68 10.98
C PRO A 234 -1.17 8.04 9.66
N ALA A 235 -0.39 8.20 8.58
CA ALA A 235 -0.92 8.51 7.26
C ALA A 235 -1.77 7.38 6.68
N ALA A 236 -1.34 6.12 6.82
CA ALA A 236 -2.13 4.96 6.39
C ALA A 236 -3.45 4.84 7.19
N VAL A 237 -3.38 5.05 8.51
CA VAL A 237 -4.56 5.06 9.38
C VAL A 237 -5.52 6.20 9.00
N ALA A 238 -5.00 7.41 8.76
CA ALA A 238 -5.80 8.57 8.36
C ALA A 238 -6.44 8.38 6.98
N TRP A 239 -5.72 7.76 6.03
CA TRP A 239 -6.26 7.43 4.72
C TRP A 239 -7.45 6.45 4.83
N TRP A 240 -7.31 5.38 5.63
CA TRP A 240 -8.38 4.42 5.85
C TRP A 240 -9.58 5.04 6.56
N ASP A 241 -9.33 5.91 7.53
CA ASP A 241 -10.36 6.66 8.24
C ASP A 241 -11.16 7.56 7.28
N GLY A 242 -10.48 8.34 6.43
CA GLY A 242 -11.11 9.19 5.42
C GLY A 242 -11.86 8.40 4.34
N ALA A 243 -11.29 7.27 3.87
CA ALA A 243 -11.97 6.37 2.94
C ALA A 243 -13.22 5.74 3.57
N SER A 244 -13.16 5.40 4.87
CA SER A 244 -14.30 4.90 5.64
C SER A 244 -15.41 5.95 5.79
N GLU A 245 -15.04 7.21 5.95
CA GLU A 245 -15.99 8.34 6.01
C GLU A 245 -16.69 8.56 4.67
N ALA A 246 -15.95 8.50 3.57
CA ALA A 246 -16.48 8.64 2.22
C ALA A 246 -17.43 7.50 1.83
N LEU A 247 -17.24 6.30 2.36
CA LEU A 247 -18.05 5.14 2.01
C LEU A 247 -19.47 5.26 2.58
N ARG A 248 -20.48 5.39 1.73
CA ARG A 248 -21.91 5.39 2.11
C ARG A 248 -22.49 3.99 2.11
N GLU A 249 -22.13 3.19 1.11
CA GLU A 249 -22.58 1.80 0.93
C GLU A 249 -21.55 1.02 0.17
N GLY A 250 -21.33 -0.26 0.54
CA GLY A 250 -20.31 -1.10 -0.06
C GLY A 250 -19.16 -1.38 0.89
N CYS A 251 -17.94 -1.48 0.36
CA CYS A 251 -16.78 -1.86 1.16
C CYS A 251 -15.48 -1.17 0.73
N LEU A 252 -14.52 -1.19 1.68
CA LEU A 252 -13.11 -0.91 1.45
C LEU A 252 -12.34 -2.23 1.40
N ILE A 253 -11.34 -2.31 0.50
CA ILE A 253 -10.42 -3.44 0.45
C ILE A 253 -8.98 -2.95 0.22
N ALA A 254 -8.04 -3.47 1.03
CA ALA A 254 -6.62 -3.27 0.81
C ALA A 254 -5.90 -4.60 0.72
N PHE A 255 -4.99 -4.70 -0.25
CA PHE A 255 -3.99 -5.76 -0.38
C PHE A 255 -2.62 -5.13 -0.11
N ASP A 256 -1.93 -5.60 0.93
CA ASP A 256 -0.66 -4.98 1.30
C ASP A 256 0.23 -5.90 2.13
N TYR A 257 1.52 -5.57 2.21
CA TYR A 257 2.43 -6.20 3.17
C TYR A 257 2.10 -5.74 4.57
N GLY A 258 1.91 -6.68 5.49
CA GLY A 258 1.60 -6.23 6.83
C GLY A 258 1.48 -7.32 7.86
N LEU A 259 1.26 -6.84 9.07
CA LEU A 259 1.28 -7.63 10.29
C LEU A 259 0.11 -7.22 11.20
N GLU A 260 -0.20 -8.10 12.13
CA GLU A 260 -1.01 -7.75 13.28
C GLU A 260 -0.14 -7.06 14.36
N ALA A 261 -0.76 -6.30 15.24
CA ALA A 261 -0.03 -5.50 16.23
C ALA A 261 0.97 -6.32 17.07
N GLU A 262 0.60 -7.55 17.44
CA GLU A 262 1.45 -8.44 18.24
C GLU A 262 2.63 -9.00 17.45
N GLU A 263 2.49 -9.15 16.13
CA GLU A 263 3.53 -9.69 15.27
C GLU A 263 4.72 -8.73 15.10
N PHE A 264 4.52 -7.43 15.35
CA PHE A 264 5.62 -6.46 15.36
C PHE A 264 6.58 -6.66 16.53
N LEU A 265 6.09 -7.15 17.67
CA LEU A 265 6.86 -7.28 18.90
C LEU A 265 7.55 -8.66 19.01
N THR A 266 8.18 -9.11 17.92
CA THR A 266 8.91 -10.39 17.89
C THR A 266 10.40 -10.15 17.75
N PRO A 267 11.28 -11.02 18.33
CA PRO A 267 12.73 -10.88 18.23
C PRO A 267 13.25 -10.77 16.79
N ALA A 268 12.62 -11.45 15.85
CA ALA A 268 12.99 -11.40 14.43
C ALA A 268 12.79 -10.02 13.77
N ARG A 269 12.11 -9.09 14.44
CA ARG A 269 11.81 -7.74 14.00
C ARG A 269 12.40 -6.64 14.90
N ALA A 270 13.46 -7.00 15.64
CA ALA A 270 14.09 -6.03 16.55
C ALA A 270 14.58 -4.75 15.85
N ASP A 271 14.94 -4.84 14.57
CA ASP A 271 15.37 -3.69 13.74
C ASP A 271 14.24 -3.02 12.97
N GLY A 272 12.98 -3.37 13.25
CA GLY A 272 11.80 -2.91 12.55
C GLY A 272 11.57 -3.58 11.19
N THR A 273 10.59 -3.05 10.46
CA THR A 273 10.13 -3.60 9.17
C THR A 273 10.49 -2.73 7.98
N LEU A 274 11.06 -1.54 8.19
CA LEU A 274 11.50 -0.63 7.14
C LEU A 274 12.48 -1.31 6.20
N ARG A 275 12.23 -1.19 4.90
CA ARG A 275 13.11 -1.69 3.84
C ARG A 275 13.30 -0.62 2.78
N ALA A 276 14.48 -0.63 2.17
CA ALA A 276 14.79 0.16 0.99
C ALA A 276 15.07 -0.80 -0.18
N TYR A 277 14.33 -0.66 -1.27
CA TYR A 277 14.49 -1.49 -2.46
C TYR A 277 15.07 -0.69 -3.61
N ARG A 278 16.09 -1.25 -4.27
CA ARG A 278 16.66 -0.70 -5.48
C ARG A 278 17.11 -1.84 -6.39
N ARG A 279 16.62 -1.87 -7.65
CA ARG A 279 16.99 -2.88 -8.66
C ARG A 279 16.85 -4.31 -8.14
N HIS A 280 15.69 -4.64 -7.58
CA HIS A 280 15.36 -5.96 -7.01
C HIS A 280 16.24 -6.39 -5.82
N ARG A 281 16.96 -5.48 -5.19
CA ARG A 281 17.79 -5.77 -4.02
C ARG A 281 17.40 -4.89 -2.84
N VAL A 282 17.36 -5.49 -1.68
CA VAL A 282 17.24 -4.73 -0.43
C VAL A 282 18.54 -3.93 -0.25
N SER A 283 18.43 -2.62 -0.12
CA SER A 283 19.54 -1.74 0.26
C SER A 283 19.76 -1.83 1.76
N GLY A 284 21.03 -1.79 2.19
CA GLY A 284 21.37 -1.88 3.62
C GLY A 284 21.05 -0.63 4.44
N ASP A 285 20.96 0.56 3.79
CA ASP A 285 20.75 1.83 4.49
C ASP A 285 19.65 2.64 3.80
N PRO A 286 18.48 2.83 4.47
CA PRO A 286 17.36 3.58 3.90
C PRO A 286 17.62 5.08 3.75
N LEU A 287 18.70 5.62 4.37
CA LEU A 287 19.04 7.03 4.29
C LEU A 287 20.01 7.36 3.15
N SER A 288 20.65 6.35 2.55
CA SER A 288 21.81 6.56 1.66
C SER A 288 21.48 7.23 0.33
N LEU A 289 20.30 7.02 -0.25
CA LEU A 289 19.97 7.44 -1.62
C LEU A 289 18.51 7.89 -1.73
N PRO A 290 18.16 9.08 -1.19
CA PRO A 290 16.79 9.59 -1.29
C PRO A 290 16.37 9.75 -2.76
N GLY A 291 15.15 9.31 -3.07
CA GLY A 291 14.59 9.36 -4.42
C GLY A 291 15.11 8.28 -5.38
N GLU A 292 16.07 7.43 -4.99
CA GLU A 292 16.58 6.33 -5.83
C GLU A 292 16.18 4.94 -5.34
N ALA A 293 15.67 4.84 -4.13
CA ALA A 293 15.17 3.61 -3.54
C ALA A 293 13.71 3.76 -3.14
N ASP A 294 12.94 2.71 -3.32
CA ASP A 294 11.62 2.59 -2.71
C ASP A 294 11.79 2.31 -1.21
N LEU A 295 11.05 3.06 -0.40
CA LEU A 295 11.03 2.89 1.04
C LEU A 295 9.67 2.35 1.46
N THR A 296 9.64 1.14 2.00
CA THR A 296 8.41 0.51 2.47
C THR A 296 8.53 0.05 3.92
N ALA A 297 7.40 0.01 4.62
CA ALA A 297 7.30 -0.58 5.95
C ALA A 297 6.03 -1.42 6.05
N HIS A 298 6.04 -2.47 6.87
CA HIS A 298 4.85 -3.30 7.03
C HIS A 298 3.67 -2.49 7.61
N VAL A 299 2.50 -2.69 7.02
CA VAL A 299 1.25 -2.08 7.48
C VAL A 299 0.80 -2.73 8.78
N ASP A 300 0.47 -1.92 9.79
CA ASP A 300 -0.23 -2.39 11.00
C ASP A 300 -1.72 -2.55 10.69
N PHE A 301 -2.11 -3.76 10.27
CA PHE A 301 -3.50 -4.07 9.92
C PHE A 301 -4.45 -4.00 11.12
N SER A 302 -3.95 -4.13 12.34
CA SER A 302 -4.75 -3.92 13.55
C SER A 302 -5.16 -2.46 13.69
N ALA A 303 -4.20 -1.53 13.53
CA ALA A 303 -4.45 -0.09 13.61
C ALA A 303 -5.37 0.41 12.49
N VAL A 304 -5.15 -0.08 11.26
CA VAL A 304 -5.98 0.26 10.08
C VAL A 304 -7.40 -0.25 10.27
N ALA A 305 -7.57 -1.52 10.68
CA ALA A 305 -8.90 -2.11 10.90
C ALA A 305 -9.66 -1.38 12.01
N GLU A 306 -8.98 -0.97 13.09
CA GLU A 306 -9.59 -0.20 14.17
C GLU A 306 -10.10 1.17 13.72
N ALA A 307 -9.41 1.82 12.78
CA ALA A 307 -9.89 3.08 12.20
C ALA A 307 -11.25 2.90 11.51
N GLY A 308 -11.41 1.86 10.69
CA GLY A 308 -12.71 1.57 10.06
C GLY A 308 -13.80 1.18 11.05
N LEU A 309 -13.46 0.40 12.10
CA LEU A 309 -14.41 0.06 13.17
C LEU A 309 -14.92 1.31 13.89
N ARG A 310 -14.05 2.29 14.17
CA ARG A 310 -14.44 3.58 14.77
C ARG A 310 -15.42 4.38 13.89
N ARG A 311 -15.34 4.19 12.56
CA ARG A 311 -16.27 4.79 11.58
C ARG A 311 -17.54 3.96 11.37
N GLY A 312 -17.75 2.90 12.14
CA GLY A 312 -18.94 2.04 12.09
C GLY A 312 -18.91 1.00 10.97
N LEU A 313 -17.75 0.70 10.40
CA LEU A 313 -17.61 -0.43 9.50
C LEU A 313 -17.50 -1.74 10.28
N SER A 314 -17.90 -2.84 9.66
CA SER A 314 -17.64 -4.20 10.13
C SER A 314 -16.55 -4.86 9.30
N THR A 315 -15.69 -5.68 9.92
CA THR A 315 -14.66 -6.42 9.21
C THR A 315 -15.26 -7.67 8.59
N TRP A 316 -15.17 -7.79 7.25
CA TRP A 316 -15.63 -8.95 6.50
C TRP A 316 -14.52 -9.98 6.30
N HIS A 317 -13.34 -9.50 5.91
CA HIS A 317 -12.14 -10.31 5.75
C HIS A 317 -10.93 -9.62 6.38
N ARG A 318 -10.12 -10.39 7.08
CA ARG A 318 -8.82 -10.00 7.62
C ARG A 318 -7.96 -11.26 7.64
N GLU A 319 -7.30 -11.50 6.51
CA GLU A 319 -6.64 -12.78 6.26
C GLU A 319 -5.46 -12.60 5.28
N SER A 320 -4.70 -13.66 5.03
CA SER A 320 -3.65 -13.62 4.00
C SER A 320 -4.25 -13.53 2.59
N GLN A 321 -3.55 -12.89 1.66
CA GLN A 321 -3.94 -12.84 0.26
C GLN A 321 -4.22 -14.24 -0.32
N SER A 322 -3.39 -15.21 0.03
CA SER A 322 -3.59 -16.59 -0.40
C SER A 322 -4.96 -17.14 -0.02
N ARG A 323 -5.38 -16.96 1.25
CA ARG A 323 -6.69 -17.43 1.72
C ARG A 323 -7.83 -16.72 1.01
N PHE A 324 -7.73 -15.41 0.85
CA PHE A 324 -8.73 -14.62 0.16
C PHE A 324 -8.89 -15.06 -1.31
N LEU A 325 -7.78 -15.22 -2.06
CA LEU A 325 -7.82 -15.66 -3.46
C LEU A 325 -8.28 -17.10 -3.63
N ILE A 326 -7.95 -18.00 -2.68
CA ILE A 326 -8.47 -19.39 -2.68
C ILE A 326 -10.00 -19.39 -2.49
N ARG A 327 -10.55 -18.52 -1.64
CA ARG A 327 -12.00 -18.36 -1.46
C ARG A 327 -12.67 -17.91 -2.76
N ILE A 328 -12.07 -16.96 -3.47
CA ILE A 328 -12.56 -16.54 -4.80
C ILE A 328 -12.50 -17.70 -5.80
N LEU A 329 -11.39 -18.45 -5.84
CA LEU A 329 -11.26 -19.63 -6.71
C LEU A 329 -12.36 -20.66 -6.42
N GLN A 330 -12.67 -20.93 -5.16
CA GLN A 330 -13.75 -21.84 -4.78
C GLN A 330 -15.13 -21.37 -5.28
N ALA A 331 -15.38 -20.04 -5.26
CA ALA A 331 -16.60 -19.48 -5.85
C ALA A 331 -16.61 -19.62 -7.38
N VAL A 332 -15.51 -19.31 -8.06
CA VAL A 332 -15.34 -19.51 -9.51
C VAL A 332 -15.57 -20.97 -9.91
N GLN A 333 -15.12 -21.95 -9.10
CA GLN A 333 -15.33 -23.38 -9.39
C GLN A 333 -16.78 -23.84 -9.27
N ARG A 334 -17.62 -23.11 -8.54
CA ARG A 334 -19.06 -23.39 -8.45
C ARG A 334 -19.84 -22.84 -9.65
N GLU A 335 -19.34 -21.77 -10.25
CA GLU A 335 -19.96 -21.06 -11.36
C GLU A 335 -18.93 -20.79 -12.49
N PRO A 336 -18.36 -21.86 -13.09
CA PRO A 336 -17.21 -21.73 -13.99
C PRO A 336 -17.54 -20.97 -15.27
N GLU A 337 -18.81 -20.88 -15.67
CA GLU A 337 -19.28 -20.11 -16.82
C GLU A 337 -19.19 -18.59 -16.62
N GLN A 338 -19.12 -18.14 -15.38
CA GLN A 338 -19.00 -16.72 -15.04
C GLN A 338 -17.54 -16.21 -15.00
N PHE A 339 -16.59 -17.09 -15.27
CA PHE A 339 -15.17 -16.76 -15.25
C PHE A 339 -14.46 -17.28 -16.51
N PRO A 340 -13.46 -16.57 -17.04
CA PRO A 340 -12.71 -17.05 -18.20
C PRO A 340 -12.04 -18.41 -17.96
N ALA A 341 -11.98 -19.23 -19.00
CA ALA A 341 -11.43 -20.59 -18.90
C ALA A 341 -10.00 -20.61 -18.33
N TRP A 342 -9.73 -21.57 -17.48
CA TRP A 342 -8.41 -21.78 -16.88
C TRP A 342 -7.41 -22.30 -17.90
N THR A 343 -6.37 -21.53 -18.16
CA THR A 343 -5.23 -21.89 -18.99
C THR A 343 -4.02 -22.25 -18.12
N PRO A 344 -3.02 -22.96 -18.64
CA PRO A 344 -1.77 -23.20 -17.91
C PRO A 344 -1.08 -21.92 -17.42
N ALA A 345 -1.25 -20.80 -18.14
CA ALA A 345 -0.72 -19.50 -17.74
C ALA A 345 -1.47 -18.95 -16.51
N ARG A 346 -2.81 -19.02 -16.48
CA ARG A 346 -3.60 -18.62 -15.30
C ARG A 346 -3.32 -19.49 -14.09
N VAL A 347 -3.14 -20.79 -14.26
CA VAL A 347 -2.76 -21.70 -13.17
C VAL A 347 -1.42 -21.28 -12.55
N ARG A 348 -0.40 -21.01 -13.38
CA ARG A 348 0.90 -20.53 -12.90
C ARG A 348 0.80 -19.16 -12.19
N ALA A 349 0.02 -18.23 -12.76
CA ALA A 349 -0.23 -16.93 -12.15
C ALA A 349 -0.89 -17.10 -10.77
N PHE A 350 -1.92 -17.94 -10.65
CA PHE A 350 -2.58 -18.21 -9.39
C PHE A 350 -1.61 -18.81 -8.36
N GLN A 351 -0.79 -19.78 -8.78
CA GLN A 351 0.25 -20.36 -7.92
C GLN A 351 1.21 -19.28 -7.41
N THR A 352 1.66 -18.36 -8.27
CA THR A 352 2.55 -17.25 -7.86
C THR A 352 1.85 -16.32 -6.85
N LEU A 353 0.59 -15.94 -7.10
CA LEU A 353 -0.19 -15.05 -6.23
C LEU A 353 -0.49 -15.65 -4.85
N THR A 354 -0.53 -16.98 -4.74
CA THR A 354 -0.89 -17.70 -3.52
C THR A 354 0.28 -18.40 -2.84
N HIS A 355 1.45 -18.46 -3.49
CA HIS A 355 2.62 -19.15 -2.95
C HIS A 355 3.14 -18.47 -1.68
N PRO A 356 3.38 -19.20 -0.58
CA PRO A 356 3.78 -18.61 0.71
C PRO A 356 5.07 -17.79 0.65
N GLU A 357 6.02 -18.15 -0.20
CA GLU A 357 7.33 -17.46 -0.34
C GLU A 357 7.29 -16.27 -1.31
N HIS A 358 6.17 -16.06 -2.03
CA HIS A 358 5.98 -14.93 -2.92
C HIS A 358 4.96 -13.95 -2.32
N PHE A 359 3.72 -13.98 -2.83
CA PHE A 359 2.67 -13.03 -2.41
C PHE A 359 1.69 -13.62 -1.38
N GLY A 360 1.73 -14.94 -1.14
CA GLY A 360 0.65 -15.61 -0.41
C GLY A 360 0.66 -15.39 1.10
N ARG A 361 1.82 -15.27 1.75
CA ARG A 361 1.94 -15.20 3.21
C ARG A 361 2.27 -13.80 3.73
N GLY A 362 3.12 -13.08 3.03
CA GLY A 362 3.55 -11.72 3.42
C GLY A 362 2.45 -10.67 3.17
N PHE A 363 1.61 -10.92 2.15
CA PHE A 363 0.47 -10.07 1.84
C PHE A 363 -0.75 -10.44 2.65
N ARG A 364 -1.43 -9.41 3.11
CA ARG A 364 -2.72 -9.49 3.79
C ARG A 364 -3.80 -8.77 3.02
N VAL A 365 -5.04 -9.16 3.31
CA VAL A 365 -6.23 -8.53 2.79
C VAL A 365 -7.09 -8.09 3.96
N LEU A 366 -7.46 -6.82 3.96
CA LEU A 366 -8.46 -6.27 4.85
C LEU A 366 -9.67 -5.83 4.02
N VAL A 367 -10.84 -6.37 4.34
CA VAL A 367 -12.11 -5.91 3.79
C VAL A 367 -13.01 -5.46 4.93
N GLN A 368 -13.46 -4.21 4.85
CA GLN A 368 -14.43 -3.65 5.79
C GLN A 368 -15.57 -2.98 5.04
N GLY A 369 -16.78 -3.09 5.57
CA GLY A 369 -17.96 -2.47 4.95
C GLY A 369 -19.03 -2.13 5.97
N ARG A 370 -20.01 -1.30 5.56
CA ARG A 370 -21.10 -0.89 6.46
C ARG A 370 -22.09 -2.01 6.74
N THR A 371 -22.39 -2.78 5.72
CA THR A 371 -23.30 -3.93 5.81
C THR A 371 -22.60 -5.10 5.15
N PRO A 372 -22.31 -6.20 5.86
CA PRO A 372 -21.71 -7.36 5.25
C PRO A 372 -22.66 -7.94 4.18
N PRO A 373 -22.12 -8.48 3.08
CA PRO A 373 -22.94 -9.21 2.12
C PRO A 373 -23.56 -10.42 2.82
N PRO A 374 -24.75 -10.89 2.39
CA PRO A 374 -25.32 -12.13 2.90
C PRO A 374 -24.35 -13.28 2.64
N SER A 375 -24.24 -14.18 3.62
CA SER A 375 -23.32 -15.33 3.64
C SER A 375 -23.64 -16.33 2.55
#